data_a046d999d98252274e6e0b698b3ed119
#
_entry.id   a046d999d98252274e6e0b698b3ed119
#
_cell.length_a   1.000
_cell.length_b   1.000
_cell.length_c   1.000
_cell.angle_alpha   90.00
_cell.angle_beta   90.00
_cell.angle_gamma   90.00
#
_symmetry.space_group_name_H-M   'P 1'
#
loop_
_entity.id
_entity.type
_entity.pdbx_description
1 polymer ?
#
loop_
_entity_poly.entity_id
_entity_poly.type
_entity_poly.pdbx_seq_one_letter_code
_entity_poly.pdbx_strand_id
1 'polypeptide(L)'
;MSTVSTTTSRRIEAPAERIVAALADYRGTRPRLLPEPFTDYEVVEGGHGAGTLVRWRLHATRKRVRDVLADVSAIDAHGFTEADRNSSLRTTWRVEADGPGASEVLVTNEWTGASGVGGFFERTFAPRGLDRIYGELLDNLAADVAR
;
A
#
# COMPACT_ATOMS: atom_id res chain seq x y z
N MET A 1 -2.57 19.79 -14.57
CA MET A 1 -2.90 18.83 -13.52
C MET A 1 -1.67 18.56 -12.67
N SER A 2 -1.85 18.50 -11.38
CA SER A 2 -0.74 18.26 -10.48
C SER A 2 -0.84 16.86 -9.91
N THR A 3 0.32 16.26 -9.64
CA THR A 3 0.40 14.98 -8.96
C THR A 3 0.65 15.23 -7.49
N VAL A 4 -0.16 14.59 -6.65
CA VAL A 4 0.00 14.63 -5.20
C VAL A 4 0.62 13.31 -4.78
N SER A 5 1.62 13.37 -3.90
CA SER A 5 2.23 12.13 -3.43
C SER A 5 2.62 12.24 -1.97
N THR A 6 2.70 11.08 -1.32
CA THR A 6 3.20 10.98 0.03
C THR A 6 4.00 9.70 0.15
N THR A 7 5.11 9.75 0.86
CA THR A 7 5.94 8.58 1.13
C THR A 7 6.03 8.36 2.62
N THR A 8 5.77 7.12 3.01
CA THR A 8 5.86 6.69 4.41
C THR A 8 6.94 5.64 4.48
N SER A 9 7.80 5.71 5.48
CA SER A 9 8.88 4.73 5.60
C SER A 9 9.07 4.26 7.03
N ARG A 10 9.62 3.06 7.16
CA ARG A 10 10.01 2.49 8.46
C ARG A 10 11.22 1.60 8.26
N ARG A 11 12.13 1.64 9.21
CA ARG A 11 13.21 0.66 9.29
C ARG A 11 12.68 -0.55 10.04
N ILE A 12 12.84 -1.73 9.45
CA ILE A 12 12.34 -2.99 10.03
C ILE A 12 13.50 -3.97 10.17
N GLU A 13 13.59 -4.62 11.32
CA GLU A 13 14.65 -5.58 11.63
C GLU A 13 14.31 -6.95 11.03
N ALA A 14 14.39 -7.04 9.70
CA ALA A 14 14.19 -8.28 8.96
C ALA A 14 14.88 -8.17 7.61
N PRO A 15 15.31 -9.29 7.01
CA PRO A 15 15.90 -9.27 5.67
C PRO A 15 14.90 -8.80 4.63
N ALA A 16 15.39 -8.13 3.59
CA ALA A 16 14.54 -7.58 2.54
C ALA A 16 13.65 -8.64 1.90
N GLU A 17 14.18 -9.82 1.61
CA GLU A 17 13.43 -10.90 0.97
C GLU A 17 12.24 -11.35 1.81
N ARG A 18 12.40 -11.36 3.13
CA ARG A 18 11.32 -11.74 4.04
C ARG A 18 10.22 -10.71 4.04
N ILE A 19 10.59 -9.44 4.00
CA ILE A 19 9.61 -8.35 3.98
C ILE A 19 8.87 -8.33 2.65
N VAL A 20 9.59 -8.49 1.53
CA VAL A 20 8.95 -8.55 0.21
C VAL A 20 7.96 -9.71 0.14
N ALA A 21 8.36 -10.89 0.64
CA ALA A 21 7.48 -12.05 0.65
C ALA A 21 6.22 -11.80 1.48
N ALA A 22 6.35 -11.14 2.62
CA ALA A 22 5.21 -10.82 3.47
C ALA A 22 4.25 -9.85 2.78
N LEU A 23 4.79 -8.78 2.18
CA LEU A 23 3.97 -7.79 1.48
C LEU A 23 3.28 -8.37 0.25
N ALA A 24 3.94 -9.29 -0.44
CA ALA A 24 3.41 -9.90 -1.65
C ALA A 24 2.39 -11.01 -1.39
N ASP A 25 2.26 -11.44 -0.16
CA ASP A 25 1.30 -12.49 0.21
C ASP A 25 -0.07 -11.86 0.48
N TYR A 26 -0.82 -11.66 -0.57
CA TYR A 26 -2.12 -10.99 -0.52
C TYR A 26 -3.22 -11.84 0.12
N ARG A 27 -3.05 -13.16 0.17
CA ARG A 27 -4.06 -14.04 0.74
C ARG A 27 -3.88 -14.28 2.23
N GLY A 28 -2.65 -14.41 2.68
CA GLY A 28 -2.36 -14.76 4.06
C GLY A 28 -1.93 -13.59 4.91
N THR A 29 -0.82 -12.97 4.56
CA THR A 29 -0.19 -11.93 5.38
C THR A 29 -0.90 -10.57 5.29
N ARG A 30 -1.19 -10.11 4.07
CA ARG A 30 -1.74 -8.75 3.87
C ARG A 30 -2.98 -8.47 4.70
N PRO A 31 -3.98 -9.36 4.77
CA PRO A 31 -5.17 -9.07 5.58
C PRO A 31 -4.84 -8.80 7.05
N ARG A 32 -3.79 -9.45 7.57
CA ARG A 32 -3.39 -9.25 8.97
C ARG A 32 -2.72 -7.91 9.23
N LEU A 33 -2.25 -7.25 8.19
CA LEU A 33 -1.52 -5.99 8.33
C LEU A 33 -2.41 -4.76 8.23
N LEU A 34 -3.63 -4.92 7.72
CA LEU A 34 -4.49 -3.79 7.38
C LEU A 34 -5.00 -3.07 8.62
N PRO A 35 -4.76 -1.75 8.72
CA PRO A 35 -5.38 -0.95 9.78
C PRO A 35 -6.89 -0.86 9.61
N GLU A 36 -7.55 -0.37 10.64
CA GLU A 36 -9.01 -0.28 10.70
C GLU A 36 -9.67 0.39 9.50
N PRO A 37 -9.10 1.46 8.90
CA PRO A 37 -9.76 2.09 7.74
C PRO A 37 -9.91 1.21 6.50
N PHE A 38 -9.23 0.08 6.43
CA PHE A 38 -9.40 -0.86 5.32
C PHE A 38 -10.46 -1.89 5.66
N THR A 39 -11.46 -2.04 4.78
CA THR A 39 -12.53 -3.04 4.96
C THR A 39 -12.80 -3.76 3.64
N ASP A 40 -13.57 -4.83 3.71
CA ASP A 40 -14.04 -5.58 2.53
C ASP A 40 -12.90 -6.01 1.61
N TYR A 41 -11.82 -6.47 2.23
CA TYR A 41 -10.64 -6.93 1.50
C TYR A 41 -10.92 -8.27 0.83
N GLU A 42 -10.60 -8.36 -0.47
CA GLU A 42 -10.83 -9.58 -1.23
C GLU A 42 -9.77 -9.72 -2.33
N VAL A 43 -9.17 -10.90 -2.44
CA VAL A 43 -8.31 -11.22 -3.57
C VAL A 43 -9.20 -11.74 -4.70
N VAL A 44 -9.21 -11.02 -5.82
CA VAL A 44 -10.06 -11.37 -6.97
C VAL A 44 -9.35 -12.35 -7.88
N GLU A 45 -8.06 -12.14 -8.14
CA GLU A 45 -7.24 -13.02 -8.97
C GLU A 45 -5.85 -13.10 -8.39
N GLY A 46 -5.16 -14.20 -8.63
CA GLY A 46 -3.80 -14.39 -8.15
C GLY A 46 -3.76 -14.60 -6.66
N GLY A 47 -2.95 -13.83 -5.97
CA GLY A 47 -2.84 -13.88 -4.53
C GLY A 47 -1.42 -13.72 -4.02
N HIS A 48 -0.45 -13.78 -4.91
CA HIS A 48 0.96 -13.60 -4.53
C HIS A 48 1.70 -12.82 -5.60
N GLY A 49 2.18 -11.63 -5.24
CA GLY A 49 2.99 -10.81 -6.12
C GLY A 49 2.29 -10.34 -7.38
N ALA A 50 3.08 -10.12 -8.42
CA ALA A 50 2.60 -9.61 -9.70
C ALA A 50 1.51 -10.50 -10.29
N GLY A 51 0.54 -9.89 -10.92
CA GLY A 51 -0.61 -10.61 -11.47
C GLY A 51 -1.78 -10.71 -10.50
N THR A 52 -1.59 -10.29 -9.26
CA THR A 52 -2.68 -10.24 -8.28
C THR A 52 -3.61 -9.09 -8.61
N LEU A 53 -4.91 -9.36 -8.50
CA LEU A 53 -5.94 -8.33 -8.54
C LEU A 53 -6.65 -8.40 -7.20
N VAL A 54 -6.62 -7.30 -6.46
CA VAL A 54 -7.13 -7.26 -5.09
C VAL A 54 -7.99 -6.03 -4.90
N ARG A 55 -9.05 -6.19 -4.12
CA ARG A 55 -9.94 -5.06 -3.82
C ARG A 55 -10.03 -4.81 -2.32
N TRP A 56 -10.29 -3.56 -1.99
CA TRP A 56 -10.65 -3.18 -0.62
C TRP A 56 -11.40 -1.85 -0.65
N ARG A 57 -12.03 -1.54 0.47
CA ARG A 57 -12.59 -0.22 0.69
C ARG A 57 -11.71 0.51 1.67
N LEU A 58 -11.40 1.74 1.36
CA LEU A 58 -10.59 2.59 2.22
C LEU A 58 -11.46 3.72 2.74
N HIS A 59 -11.65 3.74 4.05
CA HIS A 59 -12.46 4.75 4.73
C HIS A 59 -11.56 5.92 5.10
N ALA A 60 -11.48 6.89 4.21
CA ALA A 60 -10.66 8.07 4.42
C ALA A 60 -11.23 8.95 5.54
N THR A 61 -12.57 9.04 5.59
CA THR A 61 -13.29 9.69 6.69
C THR A 61 -14.57 8.89 6.93
N ARG A 62 -15.36 9.28 7.93
CA ARG A 62 -16.63 8.63 8.21
C ARG A 62 -17.58 8.64 7.01
N LYS A 63 -17.51 9.68 6.19
CA LYS A 63 -18.43 9.89 5.09
C LYS A 63 -17.84 9.55 3.73
N ARG A 64 -16.55 9.29 3.66
CA ARG A 64 -15.88 9.11 2.39
C ARG A 64 -15.18 7.78 2.34
N VAL A 65 -15.70 6.92 1.46
CA VAL A 65 -15.18 5.57 1.27
C VAL A 65 -14.78 5.43 -0.19
N ARG A 66 -13.59 4.92 -0.42
CA ARG A 66 -13.10 4.67 -1.78
C ARG A 66 -13.02 3.18 -2.02
N ASP A 67 -13.60 2.75 -3.13
CA ASP A 67 -13.45 1.38 -3.60
C ASP A 67 -12.16 1.31 -4.41
N VAL A 68 -11.23 0.51 -3.96
CA VAL A 68 -9.96 0.31 -4.66
C VAL A 68 -9.96 -1.08 -5.28
N LEU A 69 -9.57 -1.16 -6.55
CA LEU A 69 -9.37 -2.42 -7.26
C LEU A 69 -7.99 -2.36 -7.87
N ALA A 70 -7.03 -2.96 -7.20
CA ALA A 70 -5.62 -2.77 -7.50
C ALA A 70 -5.02 -3.91 -8.31
N ASP A 71 -4.36 -3.54 -9.42
CA ASP A 71 -3.52 -4.44 -10.18
C ASP A 71 -2.11 -4.40 -9.62
N VAL A 72 -1.56 -5.54 -9.30
CA VAL A 72 -0.21 -5.65 -8.76
C VAL A 72 0.77 -5.95 -9.89
N SER A 73 1.80 -5.13 -10.01
CA SER A 73 2.85 -5.30 -11.02
C SER A 73 4.22 -5.22 -10.36
N ALA A 74 5.14 -6.06 -10.81
CA ALA A 74 6.50 -6.03 -10.29
C ALA A 74 7.32 -4.92 -10.96
N ILE A 75 8.19 -4.28 -10.18
CA ILE A 75 9.20 -3.37 -10.69
C ILE A 75 10.52 -4.14 -10.79
N ASP A 76 10.91 -4.77 -9.70
CA ASP A 76 12.12 -5.60 -9.61
C ASP A 76 11.95 -6.56 -8.42
N ALA A 77 13.03 -7.19 -7.98
CA ALA A 77 12.98 -8.16 -6.89
C ALA A 77 12.52 -7.55 -5.54
N HIS A 78 12.68 -6.25 -5.36
CA HIS A 78 12.40 -5.57 -4.10
C HIS A 78 11.41 -4.42 -4.24
N GLY A 79 10.65 -4.38 -5.33
CA GLY A 79 9.68 -3.30 -5.54
C GLY A 79 8.53 -3.74 -6.40
N PHE A 80 7.35 -3.20 -6.11
CA PHE A 80 6.15 -3.48 -6.90
C PHE A 80 5.14 -2.34 -6.73
N THR A 81 4.15 -2.33 -7.63
CA THR A 81 3.11 -1.31 -7.61
C THR A 81 1.73 -1.92 -7.48
N GLU A 82 0.83 -1.14 -6.91
CA GLU A 82 -0.59 -1.44 -6.82
C GLU A 82 -1.32 -0.27 -7.49
N ALA A 83 -1.82 -0.49 -8.69
CA ALA A 83 -2.47 0.55 -9.48
C ALA A 83 -3.99 0.37 -9.43
N ASP A 84 -4.68 1.36 -8.91
CA ASP A 84 -6.14 1.32 -8.78
C ASP A 84 -6.81 1.49 -10.14
N ARG A 85 -7.68 0.55 -10.50
CA ARG A 85 -8.45 0.65 -11.73
C ARG A 85 -9.55 1.70 -11.67
N ASN A 86 -9.95 2.07 -10.45
CA ASN A 86 -11.08 2.99 -10.24
C ASN A 86 -10.67 4.45 -10.13
N SER A 87 -9.36 4.74 -10.09
CA SER A 87 -8.87 6.11 -9.94
C SER A 87 -7.44 6.22 -10.44
N SER A 88 -6.81 7.36 -10.24
CA SER A 88 -5.41 7.56 -10.59
C SER A 88 -4.44 7.12 -9.48
N LEU A 89 -4.96 6.56 -8.38
CA LEU A 89 -4.11 6.16 -7.25
C LEU A 89 -3.16 5.03 -7.65
N ARG A 90 -1.89 5.24 -7.35
CA ARG A 90 -0.85 4.22 -7.50
C ARG A 90 -0.06 4.17 -6.21
N THR A 91 0.06 2.98 -5.67
CA THR A 91 0.85 2.72 -4.47
C THR A 91 2.10 1.96 -4.89
N THR A 92 3.27 2.48 -4.54
CA THR A 92 4.54 1.84 -4.86
C THR A 92 5.20 1.39 -3.57
N TRP A 93 5.55 0.13 -3.51
CA TRP A 93 6.27 -0.46 -2.38
C TRP A 93 7.71 -0.70 -2.79
N ARG A 94 8.63 -0.33 -1.93
CA ARG A 94 10.05 -0.58 -2.15
C ARG A 94 10.71 -0.99 -0.85
N VAL A 95 11.53 -2.03 -0.93
CA VAL A 95 12.24 -2.56 0.23
C VAL A 95 13.73 -2.48 -0.06
N GLU A 96 14.44 -1.70 0.73
CA GLU A 96 15.89 -1.50 0.54
C GLU A 96 16.64 -2.18 1.68
N ALA A 97 17.49 -3.14 1.36
CA ALA A 97 18.26 -3.83 2.36
C ALA A 97 19.21 -2.86 3.06
N ASP A 98 19.29 -2.97 4.38
CA ASP A 98 20.19 -2.19 5.21
C ASP A 98 20.99 -3.19 6.04
N GLY A 99 21.89 -3.90 5.36
CA GLY A 99 22.59 -5.03 5.93
C GLY A 99 21.77 -6.31 5.81
N PRO A 100 22.29 -7.44 6.30
CA PRO A 100 21.62 -8.74 6.13
C PRO A 100 20.39 -8.93 7.00
N GLY A 101 20.26 -8.17 8.08
CA GLY A 101 19.18 -8.38 9.05
C GLY A 101 18.19 -7.23 9.17
N ALA A 102 18.30 -6.20 8.34
CA ALA A 102 17.42 -5.03 8.44
C ALA A 102 17.13 -4.46 7.07
N SER A 103 16.05 -3.71 6.98
CA SER A 103 15.63 -3.10 5.72
C SER A 103 14.90 -1.79 5.98
N GLU A 104 14.94 -0.90 4.98
CA GLU A 104 14.13 0.30 4.95
C GLU A 104 12.96 0.00 4.02
N VAL A 105 11.75 0.13 4.52
CA VAL A 105 10.54 -0.09 3.72
C VAL A 105 9.89 1.24 3.42
N LEU A 106 9.66 1.51 2.14
CA LEU A 106 9.07 2.76 1.68
C LEU A 106 7.78 2.45 0.94
N VAL A 107 6.72 3.17 1.26
CA VAL A 107 5.47 3.10 0.51
C VAL A 107 5.12 4.51 0.05
N THR A 108 4.95 4.66 -1.26
CA THR A 108 4.60 5.93 -1.88
C THR A 108 3.22 5.82 -2.48
N ASN A 109 2.34 6.72 -2.09
CA ASN A 109 1.01 6.84 -2.69
C ASN A 109 1.00 8.11 -3.52
N GLU A 110 0.57 8.00 -4.77
CA GLU A 110 0.48 9.15 -5.64
C GLU A 110 -0.83 9.12 -6.43
N TRP A 111 -1.38 10.28 -6.68
CA TRP A 111 -2.59 10.43 -7.45
C TRP A 111 -2.62 11.81 -8.11
N THR A 112 -3.46 11.94 -9.12
CA THR A 112 -3.60 13.20 -9.83
C THR A 112 -4.60 14.08 -9.08
N GLY A 113 -4.11 15.14 -8.48
CA GLY A 113 -4.93 16.07 -7.70
C GLY A 113 -5.34 17.25 -8.55
N ALA A 114 -6.31 17.06 -9.41
CA ALA A 114 -6.75 18.10 -10.30
C ALA A 114 -8.25 18.33 -10.14
N SER A 115 -8.83 19.07 -11.06
CA SER A 115 -10.27 19.27 -11.12
C SER A 115 -10.99 17.96 -11.40
N GLY A 116 -12.30 17.94 -11.18
CA GLY A 116 -13.14 16.78 -11.45
C GLY A 116 -12.84 15.62 -10.52
N VAL A 117 -12.71 14.43 -11.10
CA VAL A 117 -12.51 13.21 -10.31
C VAL A 117 -11.21 13.28 -9.51
N GLY A 118 -10.16 13.81 -10.10
CA GLY A 118 -8.88 13.97 -9.40
C GLY A 118 -9.00 14.90 -8.20
N GLY A 119 -9.69 16.02 -8.37
CA GLY A 119 -9.91 16.94 -7.27
C GLY A 119 -10.72 16.33 -6.15
N PHE A 120 -11.71 15.51 -6.51
CA PHE A 120 -12.50 14.80 -5.51
C PHE A 120 -11.61 13.83 -4.71
N PHE A 121 -10.76 13.07 -5.39
CA PHE A 121 -9.86 12.14 -4.74
C PHE A 121 -8.91 12.85 -3.79
N GLU A 122 -8.34 13.96 -4.25
CA GLU A 122 -7.42 14.75 -3.43
C GLU A 122 -8.08 15.25 -2.13
N ARG A 123 -9.35 15.65 -2.20
CA ARG A 123 -10.07 16.07 -1.01
C ARG A 123 -10.41 14.88 -0.09
N THR A 124 -10.53 13.69 -0.67
CA THR A 124 -10.85 12.49 0.09
C THR A 124 -9.64 11.96 0.84
N PHE A 125 -8.47 12.00 0.19
CA PHE A 125 -7.24 11.45 0.77
C PHE A 125 -6.20 12.56 0.95
N ALA A 126 -6.28 13.28 2.06
CA ALA A 126 -5.22 14.21 2.42
C ALA A 126 -3.92 13.43 2.66
N PRO A 127 -2.77 13.94 2.19
CA PRO A 127 -1.50 13.22 2.36
C PRO A 127 -1.20 12.80 3.78
N ARG A 128 -1.52 13.62 4.76
CA ARG A 128 -1.27 13.29 6.17
C ARG A 128 -2.09 12.09 6.63
N GLY A 129 -3.32 11.97 6.14
CA GLY A 129 -4.18 10.85 6.47
C GLY A 129 -3.64 9.55 5.94
N LEU A 130 -3.19 9.56 4.68
CA LEU A 130 -2.59 8.37 4.08
C LEU A 130 -1.27 8.02 4.75
N ASP A 131 -0.45 9.00 5.07
CA ASP A 131 0.81 8.75 5.76
C ASP A 131 0.56 8.05 7.10
N ARG A 132 -0.43 8.49 7.87
CA ARG A 132 -0.77 7.86 9.13
C ARG A 132 -1.27 6.42 8.94
N ILE A 133 -2.15 6.21 7.97
CA ILE A 133 -2.73 4.89 7.70
C ILE A 133 -1.63 3.91 7.28
N TYR A 134 -0.77 4.31 6.34
CA TYR A 134 0.31 3.45 5.89
C TYR A 134 1.42 3.29 6.93
N GLY A 135 1.59 4.28 7.80
CA GLY A 135 2.49 4.14 8.95
C GLY A 135 2.03 3.03 9.88
N GLU A 136 0.72 2.96 10.16
CA GLU A 136 0.17 1.86 10.95
C GLU A 136 0.35 0.51 10.26
N LEU A 137 0.15 0.45 8.95
CA LEU A 137 0.35 -0.78 8.20
C LEU A 137 1.80 -1.24 8.31
N LEU A 138 2.75 -0.32 8.18
CA LEU A 138 4.17 -0.65 8.33
C LEU A 138 4.52 -1.09 9.75
N ASP A 139 3.89 -0.51 10.76
CA ASP A 139 4.10 -0.94 12.14
C ASP A 139 3.56 -2.37 12.34
N ASN A 140 2.41 -2.68 11.72
CA ASN A 140 1.84 -4.02 11.77
C ASN A 140 2.74 -5.02 11.04
N LEU A 141 3.33 -4.60 9.92
CA LEU A 141 4.29 -5.42 9.17
C LEU A 141 5.50 -5.74 10.04
N ALA A 142 6.05 -4.74 10.72
CA ALA A 142 7.20 -4.94 11.59
C ALA A 142 6.89 -5.96 12.69
N ALA A 143 5.70 -5.87 13.27
CA ALA A 143 5.28 -6.83 14.30
C ALA A 143 5.09 -8.24 13.73
N ASP A 144 4.55 -8.33 12.52
CA ASP A 144 4.28 -9.63 11.88
C ASP A 144 5.57 -10.37 11.53
N VAL A 145 6.56 -9.68 10.97
CA VAL A 145 7.81 -10.31 10.58
C VAL A 145 8.74 -10.59 11.77
N ALA A 146 8.45 -10.03 12.92
CA ALA A 146 9.22 -10.28 14.14
C ALA A 146 8.83 -11.58 14.84
N ARG A 147 7.73 -12.19 14.41
CA ARG A 147 7.25 -13.44 15.02
C ARG A 147 8.04 -14.65 14.58
#